data_27fc3a4dd64a8558b434fc2b6fe74a4b
#
_entry.id   27fc3a4dd64a8558b434fc2b6fe74a4b
#
_cell.length_a   1.000
_cell.length_b   1.000
_cell.length_c   1.000
_cell.angle_alpha   90.00
_cell.angle_beta   90.00
_cell.angle_gamma   90.00
#
_symmetry.space_group_name_H-M   'P 1'
#
loop_
_entity.id
_entity.type
_entity.pdbx_description
1 polymer ?
#
loop_
_entity_poly.entity_id
_entity_poly.type
_entity_poly.pdbx_seq_one_letter_code
_entity_poly.pdbx_strand_id
1 'polypeptide(L)'
;DSSYDVDSWKMKMGYDKIISRQDAATTVVGGLNLQMGQARARIKSAVGNGKIKSDGKGLGGTMTWYKDNGVYVDTQAQAVWFDSDTSSSSSAAAQQIEGNKGFGYGLSVETGKRIALKRPHWSWTPQMQLAYSNVDFDSFSDVNGLAVKRGSADSLQGRFGAALNYEKSYKNENDENYRSVKAYGLLNVYHEFHDGTNVLIAGDNFASKNDPTWLGLAVGGTYNYGRNSQYSLYGELGISTSAKNFGDSHVLRGEVGFRYRF
;
A
#
# COMPACT_ATOMS: atom_id res chain seq x y z
N ASP A 1 21.53 -12.60 15.79
CA ASP A 1 21.02 -11.83 14.61
C ASP A 1 19.83 -12.59 14.03
N SER A 2 18.71 -11.92 13.88
CA SER A 2 17.55 -12.43 13.17
C SER A 2 17.34 -11.62 11.90
N SER A 3 16.99 -12.28 10.80
CA SER A 3 16.63 -11.65 9.54
C SER A 3 15.27 -12.15 9.08
N TYR A 4 14.54 -11.29 8.36
CA TYR A 4 13.29 -11.69 7.74
C TYR A 4 13.24 -11.18 6.30
N ASP A 5 12.58 -11.94 5.46
CA ASP A 5 12.36 -11.67 4.04
C ASP A 5 10.86 -11.85 3.75
N VAL A 6 10.26 -10.89 3.07
CA VAL A 6 8.83 -10.91 2.76
C VAL A 6 8.62 -10.66 1.27
N ASP A 7 7.99 -11.63 0.62
CA ASP A 7 7.51 -11.52 -0.75
C ASP A 7 5.97 -11.40 -0.74
N SER A 8 5.42 -10.49 -1.51
CA SER A 8 3.98 -10.38 -1.64
C SER A 8 3.56 -9.96 -3.05
N TRP A 9 2.36 -10.38 -3.41
CA TRP A 9 1.67 -9.89 -4.59
C TRP A 9 0.21 -9.57 -4.26
N LYS A 10 -0.36 -8.62 -4.97
CA LYS A 10 -1.75 -8.22 -4.84
C LYS A 10 -2.35 -7.89 -6.21
N MET A 11 -3.56 -8.35 -6.45
CA MET A 11 -4.39 -7.99 -7.58
C MET A 11 -5.58 -7.17 -7.06
N LYS A 12 -5.89 -6.09 -7.75
CA LYS A 12 -7.04 -5.22 -7.45
C LYS A 12 -7.84 -4.99 -8.72
N MET A 13 -9.16 -5.13 -8.63
CA MET A 13 -10.11 -4.77 -9.68
C MET A 13 -11.13 -3.80 -9.10
N GLY A 14 -11.43 -2.72 -9.80
CA GLY A 14 -12.34 -1.71 -9.29
C GLY A 14 -13.10 -0.97 -10.36
N TYR A 15 -14.06 -0.19 -9.90
CA TYR A 15 -14.88 0.71 -10.68
C TYR A 15 -14.95 2.07 -9.99
N ASP A 16 -14.61 3.12 -10.73
CA ASP A 16 -14.66 4.51 -10.26
C ASP A 16 -15.68 5.29 -11.08
N LYS A 17 -16.41 6.17 -10.40
CA LYS A 17 -17.41 7.06 -11.04
C LYS A 17 -17.33 8.46 -10.47
N ILE A 18 -17.57 9.47 -11.31
CA ILE A 18 -17.83 10.82 -10.85
C ILE A 18 -19.20 10.83 -10.16
N ILE A 19 -19.21 11.06 -8.84
CA ILE A 19 -20.43 11.07 -8.02
C ILE A 19 -21.11 12.43 -8.08
N SER A 20 -20.34 13.48 -8.01
CA SER A 20 -20.86 14.85 -7.99
C SER A 20 -19.85 15.82 -8.61
N ARG A 21 -20.39 16.86 -9.23
CA ARG A 21 -19.69 18.11 -9.55
C ARG A 21 -20.39 19.18 -8.75
N GLN A 22 -19.94 19.34 -7.50
CA GLN A 22 -20.40 20.44 -6.64
C GLN A 22 -19.72 21.70 -7.13
N ASP A 23 -20.48 22.62 -7.67
CA ASP A 23 -20.01 23.86 -8.30
C ASP A 23 -19.06 23.59 -9.51
N ALA A 24 -18.78 24.60 -10.31
CA ALA A 24 -17.77 24.47 -11.37
C ALA A 24 -16.35 24.16 -10.85
N ALA A 25 -16.14 24.24 -9.52
CA ALA A 25 -14.82 24.22 -8.86
C ALA A 25 -14.45 22.90 -8.16
N THR A 26 -15.37 21.94 -7.99
CA THR A 26 -15.08 20.70 -7.25
C THR A 26 -15.66 19.48 -7.94
N THR A 27 -14.81 18.49 -8.23
CA THR A 27 -15.21 17.18 -8.77
C THR A 27 -14.99 16.11 -7.70
N VAL A 28 -16.01 15.29 -7.44
CA VAL A 28 -15.96 14.16 -6.50
C VAL A 28 -16.01 12.86 -7.28
N VAL A 29 -15.02 12.01 -7.06
CA VAL A 29 -14.92 10.67 -7.65
C VAL A 29 -15.02 9.64 -6.53
N GLY A 30 -15.91 8.69 -6.68
CA GLY A 30 -16.01 7.54 -5.77
C GLY A 30 -15.70 6.25 -6.49
N GLY A 31 -15.10 5.32 -5.78
CA GLY A 31 -14.70 4.03 -6.31
C GLY A 31 -14.94 2.89 -5.34
N LEU A 32 -15.18 1.71 -5.90
CA LEU A 32 -15.24 0.44 -5.18
C LEU A 32 -14.26 -0.53 -5.82
N ASN A 33 -13.64 -1.37 -5.02
CA ASN A 33 -12.71 -2.38 -5.52
C ASN A 33 -12.79 -3.67 -4.73
N LEU A 34 -12.43 -4.76 -5.42
CA LEU A 34 -12.15 -6.08 -4.86
C LEU A 34 -10.65 -6.32 -4.96
N GLN A 35 -10.10 -6.99 -3.98
CA GLN A 35 -8.69 -7.31 -3.95
C GLN A 35 -8.43 -8.72 -3.47
N MET A 36 -7.36 -9.31 -3.97
CA MET A 36 -6.81 -10.58 -3.52
C MET A 36 -5.30 -10.53 -3.56
N GLY A 37 -4.66 -11.30 -2.72
CA GLY A 37 -3.21 -11.34 -2.69
C GLY A 37 -2.67 -12.42 -1.78
N GLN A 38 -1.36 -12.57 -1.81
CA GLN A 38 -0.63 -13.49 -0.96
C GLN A 38 0.64 -12.83 -0.46
N ALA A 39 0.97 -13.08 0.79
CA ALA A 39 2.25 -12.73 1.39
C ALA A 39 2.94 -13.99 1.89
N ARG A 40 4.27 -14.03 1.76
CA ARG A 40 5.14 -15.08 2.30
C ARG A 40 6.27 -14.42 3.06
N ALA A 41 6.35 -14.72 4.35
CA ALA A 41 7.46 -14.28 5.19
C ALA A 41 8.35 -15.48 5.53
N ARG A 42 9.67 -15.27 5.46
CA ARG A 42 10.70 -16.21 5.90
C ARG A 42 11.50 -15.56 6.99
N ILE A 43 11.57 -16.20 8.13
CA ILE A 43 12.27 -15.71 9.32
C ILE A 43 13.43 -16.67 9.57
N LYS A 44 14.62 -16.14 9.75
CA LYS A 44 15.82 -16.89 10.16
C LYS A 44 16.32 -16.32 11.46
N SER A 45 16.56 -17.18 12.43
CA SER A 45 17.15 -16.81 13.71
C SER A 45 18.12 -17.90 14.19
N ALA A 46 18.95 -17.56 15.17
CA ALA A 46 19.89 -18.51 15.77
C ALA A 46 19.21 -19.72 16.46
N VAL A 47 17.93 -19.57 16.84
CA VAL A 47 17.15 -20.61 17.57
C VAL A 47 16.18 -21.38 16.67
N GLY A 48 16.07 -21.01 15.38
CA GLY A 48 15.21 -21.71 14.42
C GLY A 48 14.74 -20.83 13.27
N ASN A 49 14.09 -21.47 12.30
CA ASN A 49 13.55 -20.82 11.12
C ASN A 49 12.02 -20.85 11.16
N GLY A 50 11.38 -19.78 10.67
CA GLY A 50 9.94 -19.68 10.53
C GLY A 50 9.52 -19.35 9.11
N LYS A 51 8.35 -19.84 8.69
CA LYS A 51 7.68 -19.44 7.45
C LYS A 51 6.24 -19.13 7.78
N ILE A 52 5.75 -18.04 7.20
CA ILE A 52 4.35 -17.65 7.26
C ILE A 52 3.89 -17.45 5.81
N LYS A 53 2.78 -18.07 5.46
CA LYS A 53 2.06 -17.84 4.21
C LYS A 53 0.69 -17.31 4.56
N SER A 54 0.29 -16.19 3.98
CA SER A 54 -1.01 -15.59 4.22
C SER A 54 -1.67 -15.26 2.89
N ASP A 55 -2.84 -15.82 2.67
CA ASP A 55 -3.72 -15.51 1.54
C ASP A 55 -4.77 -14.50 2.02
N GLY A 56 -5.00 -13.44 1.25
CA GLY A 56 -5.93 -12.38 1.60
C GLY A 56 -6.95 -12.11 0.50
N LYS A 57 -8.20 -11.86 0.90
CA LYS A 57 -9.29 -11.40 0.02
C LYS A 57 -9.95 -10.22 0.68
N GLY A 58 -10.27 -9.18 -0.08
CA GLY A 58 -10.83 -7.98 0.51
C GLY A 58 -11.64 -7.15 -0.44
N LEU A 59 -12.24 -6.13 0.13
CA LEU A 59 -12.97 -5.09 -0.57
C LEU A 59 -12.51 -3.73 -0.07
N GLY A 60 -12.64 -2.74 -0.93
CA GLY A 60 -12.28 -1.36 -0.58
C GLY A 60 -13.17 -0.33 -1.25
N GLY A 61 -13.14 0.85 -0.70
CA GLY A 61 -13.79 2.03 -1.24
C GLY A 61 -12.83 3.21 -1.24
N THR A 62 -13.02 4.10 -2.21
CA THR A 62 -12.26 5.35 -2.34
C THR A 62 -13.20 6.51 -2.56
N MET A 63 -12.82 7.67 -2.08
CA MET A 63 -13.50 8.92 -2.38
C MET A 63 -12.47 10.04 -2.50
N THR A 64 -12.44 10.68 -3.65
CA THR A 64 -11.49 11.74 -3.96
C THR A 64 -12.21 13.02 -4.36
N TRP A 65 -11.86 14.09 -3.71
CA TRP A 65 -12.30 15.45 -4.03
C TRP A 65 -11.16 16.19 -4.73
N TYR A 66 -11.42 16.64 -5.95
CA TYR A 66 -10.50 17.47 -6.71
C TYR A 66 -11.05 18.89 -6.82
N LYS A 67 -10.24 19.89 -6.45
CA LYS A 67 -10.54 21.30 -6.64
C LYS A 67 -9.78 21.87 -7.84
N ASP A 68 -10.38 22.81 -8.56
CA ASP A 68 -9.78 23.46 -9.74
C ASP A 68 -8.48 24.20 -9.42
N ASN A 69 -8.27 24.61 -8.15
CA ASN A 69 -7.02 25.23 -7.69
C ASN A 69 -5.87 24.23 -7.49
N GLY A 70 -6.07 22.97 -7.88
CA GLY A 70 -5.08 21.89 -7.79
C GLY A 70 -5.03 21.16 -6.45
N VAL A 71 -5.81 21.54 -5.46
CA VAL A 71 -5.94 20.83 -4.18
C VAL A 71 -6.76 19.58 -4.38
N TYR A 72 -6.35 18.48 -3.77
CA TYR A 72 -7.15 17.27 -3.67
C TYR A 72 -7.14 16.71 -2.24
N VAL A 73 -8.20 15.96 -1.93
CA VAL A 73 -8.29 15.10 -0.75
C VAL A 73 -8.73 13.74 -1.23
N ASP A 74 -8.00 12.70 -0.86
CA ASP A 74 -8.31 11.30 -1.16
C ASP A 74 -8.52 10.55 0.15
N THR A 75 -9.61 9.79 0.24
CA THR A 75 -9.90 8.91 1.35
C THR A 75 -10.07 7.49 0.87
N GLN A 76 -9.53 6.55 1.61
CA GLN A 76 -9.64 5.13 1.29
C GLN A 76 -10.01 4.35 2.54
N ALA A 77 -10.86 3.34 2.34
CA ALA A 77 -11.21 2.36 3.35
C ALA A 77 -11.10 0.96 2.73
N GLN A 78 -10.62 -0.01 3.49
CA GLN A 78 -10.55 -1.40 3.05
C GLN A 78 -10.81 -2.37 4.21
N ALA A 79 -11.34 -3.53 3.86
CA ALA A 79 -11.49 -4.67 4.75
C ALA A 79 -10.91 -5.91 4.05
N VAL A 80 -10.15 -6.73 4.78
CA VAL A 80 -9.45 -7.89 4.24
C VAL A 80 -9.59 -9.06 5.19
N TRP A 81 -9.96 -10.20 4.67
CA TRP A 81 -10.00 -11.48 5.35
C TRP A 81 -8.77 -12.28 4.97
N PHE A 82 -8.07 -12.79 5.97
CA PHE A 82 -6.85 -13.54 5.82
C PHE A 82 -7.05 -15.01 6.19
N ASP A 83 -6.32 -15.88 5.49
CA ASP A 83 -6.13 -17.28 5.83
C ASP A 83 -4.61 -17.55 5.83
N SER A 84 -4.07 -17.99 6.96
CA SER A 84 -2.63 -18.00 7.18
C SER A 84 -2.15 -19.35 7.69
N ASP A 85 -1.11 -19.87 7.05
CA ASP A 85 -0.38 -21.05 7.47
C ASP A 85 0.96 -20.62 8.06
N THR A 86 1.31 -21.19 9.20
CA THR A 86 2.58 -20.92 9.86
C THR A 86 3.32 -22.23 10.08
N SER A 87 4.59 -22.27 9.70
CA SER A 87 5.48 -23.39 10.02
C SER A 87 6.75 -22.90 10.69
N SER A 88 7.18 -23.61 11.72
CA SER A 88 8.45 -23.35 12.38
C SER A 88 9.30 -24.62 12.45
N SER A 89 10.61 -24.47 12.29
CA SER A 89 11.58 -25.52 12.52
C SER A 89 12.59 -25.02 13.54
N SER A 90 12.56 -25.60 14.74
CA SER A 90 13.61 -25.44 15.75
C SER A 90 14.40 -26.75 15.86
N SER A 91 15.57 -26.70 16.49
CA SER A 91 16.37 -27.91 16.76
C SER A 91 15.64 -28.93 17.65
N ALA A 92 14.52 -28.56 18.29
CA ALA A 92 13.77 -29.40 19.20
C ALA A 92 12.46 -29.96 18.63
N ALA A 93 11.79 -29.26 17.71
CA ALA A 93 10.54 -29.72 17.05
C ALA A 93 10.19 -28.89 15.84
N ALA A 94 9.63 -29.54 14.80
CA ALA A 94 8.97 -28.85 13.70
C ALA A 94 7.47 -28.68 14.05
N GLN A 95 6.94 -27.48 13.92
CA GLN A 95 5.52 -27.19 14.15
C GLN A 95 4.89 -26.63 12.88
N GLN A 96 3.69 -27.08 12.58
CA GLN A 96 2.89 -26.59 11.47
C GLN A 96 1.49 -26.25 11.99
N ILE A 97 1.02 -25.05 11.66
CA ILE A 97 -0.31 -24.55 12.00
C ILE A 97 -0.94 -24.12 10.70
N GLU A 98 -2.06 -24.70 10.36
CA GLU A 98 -2.81 -24.43 9.13
C GLU A 98 -4.12 -23.72 9.44
N GLY A 99 -4.56 -22.87 8.49
CA GLY A 99 -5.89 -22.28 8.48
C GLY A 99 -6.16 -21.26 9.59
N ASN A 100 -5.15 -20.54 10.05
CA ASN A 100 -5.37 -19.45 11.01
C ASN A 100 -6.02 -18.26 10.30
N LYS A 101 -7.26 -17.98 10.70
CA LYS A 101 -8.06 -16.89 10.13
C LYS A 101 -7.71 -15.57 10.76
N GLY A 102 -7.81 -14.50 9.96
CA GLY A 102 -7.62 -13.14 10.43
C GLY A 102 -8.51 -12.17 9.69
N PHE A 103 -8.75 -11.04 10.31
CA PHE A 103 -9.47 -9.93 9.72
C PHE A 103 -8.68 -8.65 9.93
N GLY A 104 -8.57 -7.85 8.86
CA GLY A 104 -7.93 -6.56 8.92
C GLY A 104 -8.76 -5.48 8.25
N TYR A 105 -8.61 -4.27 8.73
CA TYR A 105 -9.17 -3.09 8.08
C TYR A 105 -8.14 -1.97 8.04
N GLY A 106 -8.30 -1.09 7.07
CA GLY A 106 -7.44 0.06 6.90
C GLY A 106 -8.22 1.27 6.43
N LEU A 107 -7.81 2.43 6.94
CA LEU A 107 -8.36 3.73 6.59
C LEU A 107 -7.20 4.66 6.25
N SER A 108 -7.32 5.48 5.21
CA SER A 108 -6.34 6.51 4.94
C SER A 108 -6.97 7.79 4.43
N VAL A 109 -6.30 8.89 4.73
CA VAL A 109 -6.61 10.22 4.19
C VAL A 109 -5.32 10.81 3.65
N GLU A 110 -5.35 11.24 2.41
CA GLU A 110 -4.26 11.94 1.75
C GLU A 110 -4.75 13.29 1.26
N THR A 111 -3.90 14.29 1.33
CA THR A 111 -4.13 15.59 0.70
C THR A 111 -2.86 16.08 0.02
N GLY A 112 -3.04 16.84 -1.03
CA GLY A 112 -1.94 17.46 -1.74
C GLY A 112 -2.42 18.63 -2.61
N LYS A 113 -1.45 19.31 -3.18
CA LYS A 113 -1.74 20.42 -4.10
C LYS A 113 -0.82 20.36 -5.30
N ARG A 114 -1.40 20.25 -6.48
CA ARG A 114 -0.66 20.35 -7.73
C ARG A 114 -0.36 21.82 -8.02
N ILE A 115 0.92 22.16 -8.15
CA ILE A 115 1.43 23.50 -8.40
C ILE A 115 2.17 23.48 -9.75
N ALA A 116 1.66 24.22 -10.73
CA ALA A 116 2.30 24.35 -12.03
C ALA A 116 3.64 25.08 -11.90
N LEU A 117 4.65 24.60 -12.57
CA LEU A 117 5.95 25.26 -12.68
C LEU A 117 5.98 26.22 -13.87
N LYS A 118 6.94 27.14 -13.86
CA LYS A 118 7.15 28.05 -15.01
C LYS A 118 7.54 27.32 -16.30
N ARG A 119 7.99 26.06 -16.19
CA ARG A 119 8.27 25.19 -17.34
C ARG A 119 6.98 24.55 -17.85
N PRO A 120 6.66 24.63 -19.14
CA PRO A 120 5.49 23.97 -19.72
C PRO A 120 5.51 22.47 -19.41
N HIS A 121 4.34 21.92 -19.14
CA HIS A 121 4.11 20.50 -18.84
C HIS A 121 4.63 20.00 -17.47
N TRP A 122 5.31 20.83 -16.70
CA TRP A 122 5.85 20.45 -15.40
C TRP A 122 5.02 21.01 -14.25
N SER A 123 4.83 20.19 -13.23
CA SER A 123 4.24 20.60 -11.96
C SER A 123 4.89 19.82 -10.81
N TRP A 124 4.85 20.39 -9.62
CA TRP A 124 5.19 19.65 -8.42
C TRP A 124 3.99 19.53 -7.51
N THR A 125 3.93 18.45 -6.72
CA THR A 125 2.80 18.16 -5.85
C THR A 125 3.33 17.78 -4.47
N PRO A 126 3.38 18.73 -3.51
CA PRO A 126 3.53 18.37 -2.11
C PRO A 126 2.29 17.63 -1.66
N GLN A 127 2.50 16.59 -0.83
CA GLN A 127 1.42 15.74 -0.36
C GLN A 127 1.70 15.19 1.03
N MET A 128 0.64 14.93 1.78
CA MET A 128 0.70 14.26 3.07
C MET A 128 -0.42 13.24 3.19
N GLN A 129 -0.16 12.18 3.93
CA GLN A 129 -1.12 11.11 4.19
C GLN A 129 -1.01 10.66 5.62
N LEU A 130 -2.14 10.29 6.19
CA LEU A 130 -2.26 9.53 7.42
C LEU A 130 -3.01 8.25 7.12
N ALA A 131 -2.43 7.11 7.49
CA ALA A 131 -3.00 5.79 7.27
C ALA A 131 -3.04 5.03 8.59
N TYR A 132 -4.21 4.52 8.93
CA TYR A 132 -4.41 3.62 10.05
C TYR A 132 -4.79 2.24 9.55
N SER A 133 -4.22 1.20 10.13
CA SER A 133 -4.63 -0.18 9.88
C SER A 133 -4.59 -1.00 11.17
N ASN A 134 -5.47 -1.99 11.22
CA ASN A 134 -5.51 -2.97 12.28
C ASN A 134 -5.69 -4.35 11.67
N VAL A 135 -5.01 -5.34 12.20
CA VAL A 135 -5.15 -6.76 11.82
C VAL A 135 -5.22 -7.60 13.07
N ASP A 136 -6.30 -8.36 13.18
CA ASP A 136 -6.51 -9.34 14.22
C ASP A 136 -6.44 -10.76 13.63
N PHE A 137 -5.73 -11.66 14.30
CA PHE A 137 -5.69 -13.08 13.97
C PHE A 137 -6.30 -13.88 15.12
N ASP A 138 -6.97 -14.97 14.80
CA ASP A 138 -7.51 -15.89 15.79
C ASP A 138 -6.38 -16.47 16.66
N SER A 139 -6.65 -16.63 17.95
CA SER A 139 -5.75 -17.31 18.87
C SER A 139 -5.74 -18.80 18.54
N PHE A 140 -4.58 -19.44 18.65
CA PHE A 140 -4.46 -20.86 18.42
C PHE A 140 -3.70 -21.53 19.58
N SER A 141 -3.89 -22.84 19.72
CA SER A 141 -3.06 -23.66 20.62
C SER A 141 -2.00 -24.38 19.80
N ASP A 142 -0.78 -24.39 20.30
CA ASP A 142 0.28 -25.20 19.72
C ASP A 142 0.01 -26.70 19.91
N VAL A 143 0.83 -27.56 19.31
CA VAL A 143 0.72 -29.02 19.41
C VAL A 143 0.90 -29.55 20.84
N ASN A 144 1.42 -28.73 21.76
CA ASN A 144 1.60 -29.05 23.17
C ASN A 144 0.45 -28.50 24.04
N GLY A 145 -0.59 -27.90 23.42
CA GLY A 145 -1.73 -27.31 24.12
C GLY A 145 -1.47 -25.91 24.71
N LEU A 146 -0.31 -25.29 24.42
CA LEU A 146 -0.03 -23.94 24.85
C LEU A 146 -0.83 -22.94 24.03
N ALA A 147 -1.64 -22.12 24.69
CA ALA A 147 -2.39 -21.06 24.02
C ALA A 147 -1.43 -19.94 23.59
N VAL A 148 -1.35 -19.71 22.29
CA VAL A 148 -0.66 -18.55 21.70
C VAL A 148 -1.73 -17.50 21.44
N LYS A 149 -1.77 -16.47 22.28
CA LYS A 149 -2.60 -15.28 22.05
C LYS A 149 -1.79 -14.31 21.22
N ARG A 150 -2.20 -14.08 19.99
CA ARG A 150 -1.70 -12.94 19.21
C ARG A 150 -2.46 -11.70 19.63
N GLY A 151 -1.72 -10.65 19.98
CA GLY A 151 -2.31 -9.32 20.10
C GLY A 151 -2.71 -8.78 18.73
N SER A 152 -3.65 -7.85 18.71
CA SER A 152 -3.91 -7.04 17.51
C SER A 152 -2.65 -6.30 17.10
N ALA A 153 -2.36 -6.31 15.80
CA ALA A 153 -1.31 -5.48 15.23
C ALA A 153 -1.98 -4.23 14.64
N ASP A 154 -1.73 -3.09 15.23
CA ASP A 154 -2.20 -1.81 14.72
C ASP A 154 -1.02 -0.93 14.27
N SER A 155 -1.27 -0.12 13.28
CA SER A 155 -0.31 0.79 12.68
C SER A 155 -0.97 2.13 12.42
N LEU A 156 -0.29 3.20 12.77
CA LEU A 156 -0.64 4.55 12.40
C LEU A 156 0.56 5.21 11.72
N GLN A 157 0.52 5.28 10.40
CA GLN A 157 1.62 5.77 9.59
C GLN A 157 1.31 7.14 8.99
N GLY A 158 2.20 8.10 9.20
CA GLY A 158 2.25 9.36 8.49
C GLY A 158 3.18 9.28 7.29
N ARG A 159 2.81 9.95 6.20
CA ARG A 159 3.65 10.11 5.03
C ARG A 159 3.69 11.57 4.60
N PHE A 160 4.87 12.09 4.37
CA PHE A 160 5.10 13.37 3.69
C PHE A 160 5.85 13.10 2.40
N GLY A 161 5.37 13.68 1.31
CA GLY A 161 5.94 13.45 0.01
C GLY A 161 5.91 14.67 -0.89
N ALA A 162 6.73 14.61 -1.94
CA ALA A 162 6.71 15.59 -3.02
C ALA A 162 6.92 14.87 -4.35
N ALA A 163 5.99 15.07 -5.27
CA ALA A 163 6.09 14.54 -6.63
C ALA A 163 6.45 15.63 -7.62
N LEU A 164 7.45 15.36 -8.47
CA LEU A 164 7.72 16.13 -9.67
C LEU A 164 7.02 15.45 -10.84
N ASN A 165 6.10 16.15 -11.50
CA ASN A 165 5.26 15.59 -12.53
C ASN A 165 5.55 16.25 -13.89
N TYR A 166 5.53 15.42 -14.93
CA TYR A 166 5.52 15.84 -16.32
C TYR A 166 4.26 15.30 -16.99
N GLU A 167 3.52 16.18 -17.69
CA GLU A 167 2.31 15.78 -18.41
C GLU A 167 2.26 16.46 -19.77
N LYS A 168 2.18 15.66 -20.84
CA LYS A 168 2.07 16.16 -22.21
C LYS A 168 0.97 15.41 -22.94
N SER A 169 0.12 16.20 -23.59
CA SER A 169 -0.98 15.70 -24.41
C SER A 169 -0.67 15.93 -25.89
N TYR A 170 -0.99 14.95 -26.70
CA TYR A 170 -0.83 14.96 -28.15
C TYR A 170 -2.21 14.78 -28.78
N LYS A 171 -2.68 15.79 -29.47
CA LYS A 171 -3.89 15.73 -30.28
C LYS A 171 -3.44 15.79 -31.73
N ASN A 172 -3.80 14.82 -32.54
CA ASN A 172 -3.59 14.86 -33.97
C ASN A 172 -4.81 15.58 -34.60
N GLU A 173 -4.60 16.59 -35.41
CA GLU A 173 -5.70 17.40 -35.99
C GLU A 173 -6.63 16.58 -36.89
N ASN A 174 -6.14 15.45 -37.40
CA ASN A 174 -6.87 14.55 -38.30
C ASN A 174 -7.39 13.28 -37.66
N ASP A 175 -7.20 13.10 -36.33
CA ASP A 175 -7.56 11.88 -35.65
C ASP A 175 -8.31 12.23 -34.34
N GLU A 176 -9.48 11.61 -34.15
CA GLU A 176 -10.22 11.71 -32.87
C GLU A 176 -9.47 11.03 -31.70
N ASN A 177 -8.31 10.46 -31.97
CA ASN A 177 -7.50 9.79 -30.96
C ASN A 177 -6.70 10.81 -30.16
N TYR A 178 -7.00 10.84 -28.87
CA TYR A 178 -6.27 11.62 -27.89
C TYR A 178 -5.21 10.74 -27.22
N ARG A 179 -3.98 11.22 -27.14
CA ARG A 179 -2.89 10.57 -26.45
C ARG A 179 -2.31 11.49 -25.40
N SER A 180 -2.05 10.99 -24.22
CA SER A 180 -1.31 11.75 -23.21
C SER A 180 -0.34 10.87 -22.44
N VAL A 181 0.81 11.43 -22.12
CA VAL A 181 1.85 10.82 -21.29
C VAL A 181 1.93 11.62 -20.01
N LYS A 182 1.86 10.91 -18.89
CA LYS A 182 2.17 11.44 -17.57
C LYS A 182 3.33 10.65 -17.02
N ALA A 183 4.33 11.31 -16.48
CA ALA A 183 5.44 10.70 -15.77
C ALA A 183 5.69 11.47 -14.47
N TYR A 184 6.15 10.79 -13.44
CA TYR A 184 6.49 11.45 -12.18
C TYR A 184 7.63 10.74 -11.46
N GLY A 185 8.35 11.52 -10.67
CA GLY A 185 9.25 11.04 -9.63
C GLY A 185 8.74 11.52 -8.28
N LEU A 186 8.75 10.66 -7.27
CA LEU A 186 8.17 10.90 -5.97
C LEU A 186 9.20 10.60 -4.88
N LEU A 187 9.39 11.55 -3.97
CA LEU A 187 10.16 11.39 -2.74
C LEU A 187 9.19 11.33 -1.56
N ASN A 188 9.40 10.39 -0.65
CA ASN A 188 8.56 10.22 0.54
C ASN A 188 9.41 10.06 1.80
N VAL A 189 8.87 10.55 2.90
CA VAL A 189 9.28 10.20 4.26
C VAL A 189 8.06 9.57 4.93
N TYR A 190 8.24 8.37 5.47
CA TYR A 190 7.22 7.65 6.24
C TYR A 190 7.61 7.65 7.71
N HIS A 191 6.63 7.78 8.58
CA HIS A 191 6.85 7.64 10.02
C HIS A 191 5.71 6.83 10.64
N GLU A 192 6.09 5.77 11.36
CA GLU A 192 5.18 4.93 12.14
C GLU A 192 5.07 5.50 13.56
N PHE A 193 3.85 5.80 13.99
CA PHE A 193 3.58 6.38 15.30
C PHE A 193 3.27 5.34 16.38
N HIS A 194 2.91 4.11 15.96
CA HIS A 194 2.63 3.03 16.90
C HIS A 194 3.87 2.14 17.08
N ASP A 195 4.14 1.77 18.32
CA ASP A 195 5.31 0.96 18.69
C ASP A 195 5.04 -0.54 18.47
N GLY A 196 5.38 -1.07 17.29
CA GLY A 196 5.57 -2.50 17.04
C GLY A 196 4.39 -3.44 17.39
N THR A 197 4.60 -4.72 17.13
CA THR A 197 3.65 -5.79 17.46
C THR A 197 4.03 -6.46 18.76
N ASN A 198 3.11 -6.56 19.70
CA ASN A 198 3.26 -7.34 20.92
C ASN A 198 2.65 -8.74 20.74
N VAL A 199 3.42 -9.79 21.02
CA VAL A 199 2.95 -11.18 21.02
C VAL A 199 3.12 -11.75 22.41
N LEU A 200 2.03 -12.25 23.01
CA LEU A 200 2.05 -12.96 24.27
C LEU A 200 2.18 -14.46 24.00
N ILE A 201 3.28 -15.06 24.46
CA ILE A 201 3.51 -16.51 24.39
C ILE A 201 3.74 -17.01 25.82
N ALA A 202 2.89 -17.90 26.30
CA ALA A 202 2.99 -18.53 27.64
C ALA A 202 3.07 -17.54 28.81
N GLY A 203 2.53 -16.31 28.65
CA GLY A 203 2.57 -15.26 29.66
C GLY A 203 3.73 -14.26 29.50
N ASP A 204 4.70 -14.56 28.65
CA ASP A 204 5.81 -13.65 28.35
C ASP A 204 5.47 -12.76 27.13
N ASN A 205 5.77 -11.47 27.25
CA ASN A 205 5.51 -10.48 26.21
C ASN A 205 6.74 -10.30 25.31
N PHE A 206 6.59 -10.63 24.03
CA PHE A 206 7.61 -10.42 23.01
C PHE A 206 7.21 -9.20 22.16
N ALA A 207 8.00 -8.12 22.26
CA ALA A 207 7.81 -6.92 21.45
C ALA A 207 8.79 -6.90 20.27
N SER A 208 8.27 -6.71 19.07
CA SER A 208 9.08 -6.46 17.87
C SER A 208 9.01 -4.97 17.54
N LYS A 209 10.15 -4.27 17.62
CA LYS A 209 10.28 -2.86 17.20
C LYS A 209 10.94 -2.80 15.83
N ASN A 210 10.19 -2.31 14.86
CA ASN A 210 10.73 -1.94 13.56
C ASN A 210 11.22 -0.48 13.60
N ASP A 211 12.12 -0.13 12.69
CA ASP A 211 12.54 1.27 12.54
C ASP A 211 11.33 2.12 12.16
N PRO A 212 11.02 3.19 12.91
CA PRO A 212 9.78 3.94 12.71
C PRO A 212 9.83 4.85 11.46
N THR A 213 11.02 5.25 11.01
CA THR A 213 11.17 6.22 9.93
C THR A 213 11.80 5.59 8.70
N TRP A 214 11.15 5.78 7.56
CA TRP A 214 11.59 5.25 6.26
C TRP A 214 11.64 6.35 5.21
N LEU A 215 12.58 6.23 4.30
CA LEU A 215 12.73 7.09 3.13
C LEU A 215 12.34 6.30 1.89
N GLY A 216 11.57 6.91 1.01
CA GLY A 216 11.08 6.27 -0.21
C GLY A 216 11.34 7.11 -1.44
N LEU A 217 11.66 6.43 -2.54
CA LEU A 217 11.76 6.98 -3.87
C LEU A 217 10.87 6.14 -4.79
N ALA A 218 10.07 6.78 -5.62
CA ALA A 218 9.30 6.08 -6.66
C ALA A 218 9.36 6.84 -7.97
N VAL A 219 9.22 6.10 -9.06
CA VAL A 219 9.04 6.63 -10.41
C VAL A 219 7.85 5.91 -11.05
N GLY A 220 7.02 6.67 -11.73
CA GLY A 220 5.84 6.11 -12.34
C GLY A 220 5.35 6.90 -13.52
N GLY A 221 4.31 6.39 -14.16
CA GLY A 221 3.70 7.05 -15.27
C GLY A 221 2.40 6.43 -15.74
N THR A 222 1.72 7.17 -16.59
CA THR A 222 0.47 6.76 -17.24
C THR A 222 0.51 7.13 -18.71
N TYR A 223 0.15 6.19 -19.55
CA TYR A 223 -0.09 6.41 -20.98
C TYR A 223 -1.57 6.27 -21.26
N ASN A 224 -2.21 7.37 -21.67
CA ASN A 224 -3.59 7.38 -22.07
C ASN A 224 -3.68 7.38 -23.60
N TYR A 225 -4.59 6.58 -24.16
CA TYR A 225 -4.77 6.44 -25.59
C TYR A 225 -6.23 6.12 -25.96
N GLY A 226 -6.52 6.20 -27.26
CA GLY A 226 -7.85 5.94 -27.80
C GLY A 226 -8.74 7.17 -27.82
N ARG A 227 -9.96 6.99 -28.33
CA ARG A 227 -10.97 8.04 -28.43
C ARG A 227 -11.28 8.58 -27.03
N ASN A 228 -11.14 9.89 -26.83
CA ASN A 228 -11.36 10.55 -25.55
C ASN A 228 -10.54 9.95 -24.36
N SER A 229 -9.34 9.40 -24.64
CA SER A 229 -8.53 8.72 -23.61
C SER A 229 -9.24 7.56 -22.91
N GLN A 230 -9.95 6.73 -23.67
CA GLN A 230 -10.70 5.58 -23.13
C GLN A 230 -9.82 4.57 -22.42
N TYR A 231 -8.58 4.41 -22.86
CA TYR A 231 -7.64 3.43 -22.34
C TYR A 231 -6.50 4.11 -21.60
N SER A 232 -6.13 3.57 -20.46
CA SER A 232 -4.97 4.01 -19.70
C SER A 232 -4.16 2.81 -19.26
N LEU A 233 -2.86 2.81 -19.57
CA LEU A 233 -1.88 1.89 -19.00
C LEU A 233 -1.04 2.69 -18.01
N TYR A 234 -0.85 2.19 -16.79
CA TYR A 234 -0.05 2.86 -15.78
C TYR A 234 0.88 1.89 -15.05
N GLY A 235 1.94 2.43 -14.49
CA GLY A 235 2.86 1.67 -13.66
C GLY A 235 3.70 2.55 -12.76
N GLU A 236 4.20 1.94 -11.69
CA GLU A 236 5.09 2.57 -10.72
C GLU A 236 6.12 1.55 -10.23
N LEU A 237 7.34 2.00 -10.04
CA LEU A 237 8.40 1.28 -9.33
C LEU A 237 8.89 2.15 -8.18
N GLY A 238 9.04 1.54 -7.01
CA GLY A 238 9.47 2.23 -5.81
C GLY A 238 10.45 1.40 -4.99
N ILE A 239 11.31 2.11 -4.31
CA ILE A 239 12.21 1.58 -3.28
C ILE A 239 12.05 2.42 -2.02
N SER A 240 12.05 1.78 -0.87
CA SER A 240 12.14 2.45 0.41
C SER A 240 13.14 1.76 1.31
N THR A 241 13.79 2.52 2.17
CA THR A 241 14.80 2.04 3.11
C THR A 241 14.59 2.68 4.48
N SER A 242 14.96 1.96 5.53
CA SER A 242 14.99 2.49 6.89
C SER A 242 15.96 3.67 6.97
N ALA A 243 15.57 4.74 7.64
CA ALA A 243 16.44 5.89 7.89
C ALA A 243 17.55 5.56 8.89
N LYS A 244 17.36 4.60 9.80
CA LYS A 244 18.33 4.18 10.81
C LYS A 244 19.32 3.15 10.26
N ASN A 245 18.82 2.17 9.48
CA ASN A 245 19.61 1.09 8.88
C ASN A 245 19.58 1.23 7.35
N PHE A 246 20.13 2.33 6.87
CA PHE A 246 20.11 2.70 5.46
C PHE A 246 20.79 1.63 4.61
N GLY A 247 20.04 1.08 3.64
CA GLY A 247 20.53 0.05 2.72
C GLY A 247 20.36 -1.40 3.23
N ASP A 248 20.43 -1.66 4.54
CA ASP A 248 20.30 -3.00 5.10
C ASP A 248 18.83 -3.44 5.17
N SER A 249 17.94 -2.51 5.54
CA SER A 249 16.48 -2.73 5.51
C SER A 249 15.87 -1.97 4.33
N HIS A 250 15.33 -2.70 3.36
CA HIS A 250 14.73 -2.11 2.17
C HIS A 250 13.49 -2.85 1.70
N VAL A 251 12.63 -2.15 0.98
CA VAL A 251 11.43 -2.69 0.35
C VAL A 251 11.41 -2.22 -1.11
N LEU A 252 11.27 -3.18 -2.03
CA LEU A 252 11.01 -2.92 -3.45
C LEU A 252 9.52 -3.10 -3.72
N ARG A 253 8.93 -2.18 -4.48
CA ARG A 253 7.52 -2.24 -4.89
C ARG A 253 7.43 -2.00 -6.39
N GLY A 254 6.59 -2.79 -7.05
CA GLY A 254 6.22 -2.58 -8.44
C GLY A 254 4.70 -2.69 -8.59
N GLU A 255 4.13 -1.82 -9.40
CA GLU A 255 2.72 -1.84 -9.74
C GLU A 255 2.56 -1.64 -11.25
N VAL A 256 1.58 -2.35 -11.83
CA VAL A 256 1.13 -2.14 -13.21
C VAL A 256 -0.38 -2.29 -13.25
N GLY A 257 -1.04 -1.46 -14.01
CA GLY A 257 -2.48 -1.52 -14.12
C GLY A 257 -3.00 -0.99 -15.44
N PHE A 258 -4.23 -1.35 -15.71
CA PHE A 258 -4.98 -0.94 -16.89
C PHE A 258 -6.32 -0.36 -16.46
N ARG A 259 -6.74 0.73 -17.12
CA ARG A 259 -8.06 1.35 -16.90
C ARG A 259 -8.77 1.53 -18.23
N TYR A 260 -10.04 1.21 -18.23
CA TYR A 260 -10.98 1.51 -19.30
C TYR A 260 -12.02 2.52 -18.82
N ARG A 261 -12.29 3.53 -19.64
CA ARG A 261 -13.31 4.55 -19.40
C ARG A 261 -14.47 4.34 -20.40
N PHE A 262 -15.65 4.18 -19.84
CA PHE A 262 -16.90 4.04 -20.58
C PHE A 262 -17.43 5.40 -21.06
#